data_d2a48fbbc274fa542ae7a663cf732f46
#
_entry.id   d2a48fbbc274fa542ae7a663cf732f46
#
_cell.length_a   1.000
_cell.length_b   1.000
_cell.length_c   1.000
_cell.angle_alpha   90.00
_cell.angle_beta   90.00
_cell.angle_gamma   90.00
#
_symmetry.space_group_name_H-M   'P 1'
#
loop_
_entity.id
_entity.type
_entity.pdbx_description
1 polymer ?
#
loop_
_entity_poly.entity_id
_entity_poly.type
_entity_poly.pdbx_seq_one_letter_code
_entity_poly.pdbx_strand_id
1 'polypeptide(L)'
;MQREIKTIVIDAGHGGKDPGAIGRGGTAEKDITLKVSLLLRDLLTAQLGTQVVMTRDRDVFVELEDRAKFANKQDADLFVSIHVNAHPQRGTKGLEVYHFGEASDPRALAVAARENGTPIENTGVGWQYLVADLLTTKKMEESQNLAWSTHQALVSHLNSHYEVVDHGVKTGPFYVLRFTSMPSILAEIAFISNPTEERLMKATPFLTRIAEGIFEGIKAFIHPLQRAKQELQG
;
A
#
# COMPACT_ATOMS: atom_id res chain seq x y z
N MET A 1 -23.60 -9.90 -6.04
CA MET A 1 -23.75 -8.46 -5.73
C MET A 1 -22.37 -7.87 -5.58
N GLN A 2 -22.01 -6.89 -6.40
CA GLN A 2 -20.78 -6.13 -6.19
C GLN A 2 -20.95 -5.21 -4.97
N ARG A 3 -20.02 -5.26 -4.03
CA ARG A 3 -20.04 -4.45 -2.80
C ARG A 3 -19.77 -2.97 -3.18
N GLU A 4 -20.59 -2.06 -2.65
CA GLU A 4 -20.34 -0.63 -2.75
C GLU A 4 -19.17 -0.26 -1.82
N ILE A 5 -18.21 0.53 -2.31
CA ILE A 5 -17.08 0.97 -1.49
C ILE A 5 -17.54 2.15 -0.63
N LYS A 6 -17.65 1.93 0.67
CA LYS A 6 -18.12 2.91 1.68
C LYS A 6 -17.02 3.32 2.63
N THR A 7 -16.17 2.36 3.01
CA THR A 7 -15.11 2.57 4.00
C THR A 7 -13.76 2.14 3.44
N ILE A 8 -12.79 3.04 3.47
CA ILE A 8 -11.40 2.78 3.09
C ILE A 8 -10.52 2.96 4.32
N VAL A 9 -9.70 1.95 4.62
CA VAL A 9 -8.66 2.06 5.63
C VAL A 9 -7.33 2.38 4.96
N ILE A 10 -6.69 3.46 5.40
CA ILE A 10 -5.31 3.79 5.05
C ILE A 10 -4.43 3.40 6.23
N ASP A 11 -3.41 2.61 5.94
CA ASP A 11 -2.39 2.20 6.89
C ASP A 11 -1.10 2.97 6.62
N ALA A 12 -0.72 3.86 7.53
CA ALA A 12 0.58 4.51 7.49
C ALA A 12 1.61 3.58 8.15
N GLY A 13 2.50 2.98 7.37
CA GLY A 13 3.50 2.03 7.87
C GLY A 13 4.36 2.61 8.99
N HIS A 14 4.82 1.74 9.90
CA HIS A 14 5.66 2.11 11.05
C HIS A 14 5.00 3.09 12.03
N GLY A 15 5.78 3.85 12.81
CA GLY A 15 5.29 4.87 13.74
C GLY A 15 5.81 4.72 15.17
N GLY A 16 5.87 5.82 15.92
CA GLY A 16 6.34 5.86 17.29
C GLY A 16 7.77 5.32 17.45
N LYS A 17 7.93 4.24 18.21
CA LYS A 17 9.23 3.56 18.44
C LYS A 17 9.82 2.87 17.21
N ASP A 18 9.01 2.60 16.19
CA ASP A 18 9.43 1.99 14.93
C ASP A 18 9.60 3.08 13.85
N PRO A 19 10.83 3.47 13.51
CA PRO A 19 11.10 4.48 12.51
C PRO A 19 10.92 3.97 11.07
N GLY A 20 10.83 2.65 10.86
CA GLY A 20 11.03 2.04 9.56
C GLY A 20 12.46 2.22 9.05
N ALA A 21 12.65 2.21 7.75
CA ALA A 21 13.94 2.51 7.15
C ALA A 21 14.33 3.99 7.36
N ILE A 22 15.64 4.23 7.52
CA ILE A 22 16.19 5.59 7.72
C ILE A 22 17.12 5.91 6.56
N GLY A 23 16.81 6.99 5.85
CA GLY A 23 17.66 7.55 4.81
C GLY A 23 18.95 8.14 5.41
N ARG A 24 19.98 8.31 4.57
CA ARG A 24 21.26 8.89 5.04
C ARG A 24 21.17 10.35 5.46
N GLY A 25 20.21 11.07 4.90
CA GLY A 25 19.93 12.44 5.29
C GLY A 25 19.05 12.54 6.53
N GLY A 26 18.85 11.43 7.27
CA GLY A 26 18.10 11.35 8.52
C GLY A 26 16.59 11.30 8.35
N THR A 27 16.07 11.11 7.13
CA THR A 27 14.64 10.96 6.88
C THR A 27 14.18 9.59 7.39
N ALA A 28 13.17 9.56 8.25
CA ALA A 28 12.56 8.30 8.71
C ALA A 28 11.35 7.96 7.83
N GLU A 29 11.21 6.69 7.50
CA GLU A 29 10.10 6.17 6.71
C GLU A 29 8.75 6.51 7.34
N LYS A 30 8.61 6.32 8.66
CA LYS A 30 7.37 6.61 9.39
C LYS A 30 6.81 8.02 9.18
N ASP A 31 7.69 9.01 8.96
CA ASP A 31 7.29 10.40 8.75
C ASP A 31 6.74 10.62 7.33
N ILE A 32 7.33 9.92 6.36
CA ILE A 32 6.90 9.99 4.96
C ILE A 32 5.58 9.26 4.78
N THR A 33 5.47 8.04 5.32
CA THR A 33 4.24 7.24 5.23
C THR A 33 3.07 7.97 5.87
N LEU A 34 3.27 8.61 7.02
CA LEU A 34 2.22 9.42 7.67
C LEU A 34 1.79 10.61 6.81
N LYS A 35 2.74 11.36 6.25
CA LYS A 35 2.43 12.54 5.41
C LYS A 35 1.65 12.15 4.17
N VAL A 36 2.07 11.12 3.45
CA VAL A 36 1.37 10.64 2.24
C VAL A 36 -0.03 10.12 2.61
N SER A 37 -0.14 9.37 3.70
CA SER A 37 -1.42 8.83 4.17
C SER A 37 -2.43 9.94 4.53
N LEU A 38 -1.98 11.02 5.17
CA LEU A 38 -2.83 12.17 5.48
C LEU A 38 -3.31 12.88 4.20
N LEU A 39 -2.41 13.11 3.23
CA LEU A 39 -2.76 13.70 1.93
C LEU A 39 -3.76 12.82 1.16
N LEU A 40 -3.54 11.50 1.15
CA LEU A 40 -4.44 10.55 0.49
C LEU A 40 -5.82 10.52 1.18
N ARG A 41 -5.87 10.52 2.51
CA ARG A 41 -7.12 10.60 3.27
C ARG A 41 -7.95 11.82 2.84
N ASP A 42 -7.31 12.98 2.79
CA ASP A 42 -7.98 14.24 2.47
C ASP A 42 -8.52 14.22 1.03
N LEU A 43 -7.77 13.67 0.07
CA LEU A 43 -8.23 13.50 -1.32
C LEU A 43 -9.42 12.55 -1.43
N LEU A 44 -9.34 11.36 -0.82
CA LEU A 44 -10.42 10.37 -0.85
C LEU A 44 -11.70 10.91 -0.21
N THR A 45 -11.59 11.56 0.95
CA THR A 45 -12.74 12.14 1.65
C THR A 45 -13.40 13.26 0.84
N ALA A 46 -12.59 14.15 0.26
CA ALA A 46 -13.10 15.30 -0.48
C ALA A 46 -13.72 14.93 -1.84
N GLN A 47 -13.16 13.95 -2.54
CA GLN A 47 -13.53 13.68 -3.92
C GLN A 47 -14.45 12.45 -4.12
N LEU A 48 -14.38 11.47 -3.23
CA LEU A 48 -15.22 10.26 -3.34
C LEU A 48 -16.38 10.24 -2.34
N GLY A 49 -16.33 11.08 -1.30
CA GLY A 49 -17.33 11.07 -0.23
C GLY A 49 -17.35 9.76 0.57
N THR A 50 -16.30 8.93 0.45
CA THR A 50 -16.16 7.68 1.21
C THR A 50 -15.69 7.96 2.64
N GLN A 51 -16.10 7.13 3.59
CA GLN A 51 -15.53 7.16 4.92
C GLN A 51 -14.07 6.67 4.84
N VAL A 52 -13.15 7.53 5.28
CA VAL A 52 -11.73 7.17 5.33
C VAL A 52 -11.28 7.15 6.78
N VAL A 53 -10.74 6.02 7.22
CA VAL A 53 -10.16 5.85 8.56
C VAL A 53 -8.71 5.43 8.43
N MET A 54 -7.90 5.80 9.40
CA MET A 54 -6.46 5.52 9.38
C MET A 54 -6.08 4.64 10.57
N THR A 55 -5.12 3.72 10.37
CA THR A 55 -4.56 2.92 11.47
C THR A 55 -3.82 3.80 12.49
N ARG A 56 -3.21 4.88 12.00
CA ARG A 56 -2.65 5.98 12.79
C ARG A 56 -2.71 7.30 12.02
N ASP A 57 -3.02 8.37 12.69
CA ASP A 57 -3.07 9.76 12.16
C ASP A 57 -1.99 10.67 12.77
N ARG A 58 -1.12 10.10 13.59
CA ARG A 58 0.00 10.76 14.27
C ARG A 58 1.15 9.79 14.48
N ASP A 59 2.26 10.27 15.04
CA ASP A 59 3.45 9.45 15.30
C ASP A 59 3.25 8.55 16.53
N VAL A 60 2.54 7.44 16.34
CA VAL A 60 2.32 6.39 17.33
C VAL A 60 2.63 5.03 16.72
N PHE A 61 3.09 4.09 17.54
CA PHE A 61 3.33 2.71 17.12
C PHE A 61 2.02 1.92 17.15
N VAL A 62 1.79 1.12 16.08
CA VAL A 62 0.68 0.17 15.99
C VAL A 62 1.26 -1.17 15.53
N GLU A 63 0.98 -2.24 16.28
CA GLU A 63 1.42 -3.59 15.93
C GLU A 63 0.83 -4.05 14.58
N LEU A 64 1.55 -4.86 13.79
CA LEU A 64 1.11 -5.30 12.46
C LEU A 64 -0.25 -5.99 12.49
N GLU A 65 -0.45 -6.87 13.48
CA GLU A 65 -1.71 -7.61 13.64
C GLU A 65 -2.90 -6.68 13.96
N ASP A 66 -2.64 -5.63 14.74
CA ASP A 66 -3.66 -4.68 15.15
C ASP A 66 -4.11 -3.76 14.00
N ARG A 67 -3.23 -3.51 12.99
CA ARG A 67 -3.58 -2.78 11.76
C ARG A 67 -4.66 -3.51 10.97
N ALA A 68 -4.46 -4.82 10.74
CA ALA A 68 -5.43 -5.65 10.05
C ALA A 68 -6.72 -5.85 10.87
N LYS A 69 -6.61 -6.11 12.19
CA LYS A 69 -7.75 -6.20 13.10
C LYS A 69 -8.58 -4.91 13.11
N PHE A 70 -7.91 -3.77 13.11
CA PHE A 70 -8.56 -2.47 13.02
C PHE A 70 -9.39 -2.35 11.75
N ALA A 71 -8.80 -2.65 10.58
CA ALA A 71 -9.50 -2.60 9.30
C ALA A 71 -10.71 -3.54 9.25
N ASN A 72 -10.56 -4.77 9.75
CA ASN A 72 -11.65 -5.74 9.83
C ASN A 72 -12.79 -5.25 10.76
N LYS A 73 -12.45 -4.62 11.89
CA LYS A 73 -13.44 -4.07 12.83
C LYS A 73 -14.21 -2.89 12.24
N GLN A 74 -13.61 -2.13 11.32
CA GLN A 74 -14.28 -1.05 10.59
C GLN A 74 -15.20 -1.56 9.47
N ASP A 75 -15.24 -2.88 9.24
CA ASP A 75 -15.91 -3.48 8.06
C ASP A 75 -15.49 -2.79 6.77
N ALA A 76 -14.18 -2.52 6.65
CA ALA A 76 -13.63 -1.77 5.54
C ALA A 76 -13.79 -2.50 4.21
N ASP A 77 -13.98 -1.74 3.14
CA ASP A 77 -14.10 -2.27 1.78
C ASP A 77 -12.75 -2.36 1.08
N LEU A 78 -11.80 -1.50 1.44
CA LEU A 78 -10.43 -1.48 0.94
C LEU A 78 -9.43 -1.21 2.07
N PHE A 79 -8.24 -1.81 1.95
CA PHE A 79 -7.10 -1.54 2.83
C PHE A 79 -5.88 -1.17 1.98
N VAL A 80 -5.30 0.00 2.25
CA VAL A 80 -4.14 0.53 1.52
C VAL A 80 -3.03 0.87 2.51
N SER A 81 -1.97 0.06 2.52
CA SER A 81 -0.78 0.29 3.33
C SER A 81 0.27 1.07 2.52
N ILE A 82 0.88 2.08 3.14
CA ILE A 82 1.87 2.96 2.51
C ILE A 82 3.20 2.79 3.22
N HIS A 83 4.23 2.45 2.43
CA HIS A 83 5.60 2.21 2.85
C HIS A 83 6.62 2.92 1.96
N VAL A 84 7.88 2.96 2.40
CA VAL A 84 9.01 3.48 1.63
C VAL A 84 10.13 2.46 1.66
N ASN A 85 10.44 1.92 0.50
CA ASN A 85 11.40 0.85 0.34
C ASN A 85 12.84 1.26 0.72
N ALA A 86 13.65 0.27 1.02
CA ALA A 86 15.09 0.42 1.18
C ALA A 86 15.83 -0.74 0.52
N HIS A 87 17.00 -0.45 -0.08
CA HIS A 87 17.83 -1.43 -0.75
C HIS A 87 19.30 -1.22 -0.41
N PRO A 88 20.14 -2.30 -0.23
CA PRO A 88 21.56 -2.16 0.02
C PRO A 88 22.30 -1.41 -1.10
N GLN A 89 21.89 -1.62 -2.36
CA GLN A 89 22.41 -0.87 -3.50
C GLN A 89 21.70 0.48 -3.61
N ARG A 90 22.42 1.55 -3.34
CA ARG A 90 21.90 2.93 -3.30
C ARG A 90 21.41 3.49 -4.63
N GLY A 91 21.83 2.89 -5.74
CA GLY A 91 21.32 3.24 -7.06
C GLY A 91 19.89 2.79 -7.31
N THR A 92 19.37 1.86 -6.49
CA THR A 92 17.99 1.38 -6.60
C THR A 92 17.03 2.52 -6.30
N LYS A 93 16.11 2.78 -7.21
CA LYS A 93 15.09 3.83 -7.15
C LYS A 93 13.79 3.32 -7.79
N GLY A 94 12.68 4.03 -7.59
CA GLY A 94 11.40 3.74 -8.23
C GLY A 94 10.34 3.29 -7.25
N LEU A 95 9.32 2.62 -7.77
CA LEU A 95 8.18 2.17 -6.97
C LEU A 95 7.74 0.75 -7.35
N GLU A 96 7.04 0.12 -6.42
CA GLU A 96 6.40 -1.18 -6.61
C GLU A 96 5.16 -1.29 -5.73
N VAL A 97 4.16 -2.05 -6.17
CA VAL A 97 2.94 -2.28 -5.40
C VAL A 97 2.78 -3.77 -5.16
N TYR A 98 2.48 -4.12 -3.92
CA TYR A 98 2.33 -5.50 -3.49
C TYR A 98 0.89 -5.84 -3.15
N HIS A 99 0.49 -7.06 -3.44
CA HIS A 99 -0.66 -7.71 -2.84
C HIS A 99 -0.25 -9.04 -2.17
N PHE A 100 -1.10 -9.58 -1.31
CA PHE A 100 -0.79 -10.80 -0.58
C PHE A 100 -0.67 -12.00 -1.51
N GLY A 101 0.36 -12.83 -1.29
CA GLY A 101 0.60 -14.08 -2.01
C GLY A 101 1.98 -14.64 -1.72
N GLU A 102 2.35 -15.67 -2.47
CA GLU A 102 3.73 -16.16 -2.51
C GLU A 102 4.64 -15.06 -3.07
N ALA A 103 5.86 -14.98 -2.54
CA ALA A 103 6.80 -14.00 -3.03
C ALA A 103 7.12 -14.25 -4.52
N SER A 104 6.90 -13.24 -5.36
CA SER A 104 7.11 -13.33 -6.82
C SER A 104 8.58 -13.50 -7.21
N ASP A 105 9.48 -13.04 -6.35
CA ASP A 105 10.93 -13.14 -6.53
C ASP A 105 11.66 -13.03 -5.17
N PRO A 106 12.98 -13.34 -5.08
CA PRO A 106 13.73 -13.26 -3.84
C PRO A 106 13.76 -11.85 -3.22
N ARG A 107 13.65 -10.81 -4.04
CA ARG A 107 13.60 -9.43 -3.55
C ARG A 107 12.26 -9.14 -2.87
N ALA A 108 11.15 -9.59 -3.46
CA ALA A 108 9.83 -9.48 -2.84
C ALA A 108 9.78 -10.20 -1.48
N LEU A 109 10.43 -11.36 -1.36
CA LEU A 109 10.55 -12.06 -0.09
C LEU A 109 11.38 -11.26 0.93
N ALA A 110 12.48 -10.64 0.52
CA ALA A 110 13.32 -9.83 1.39
C ALA A 110 12.59 -8.57 1.88
N VAL A 111 11.80 -7.92 1.01
CA VAL A 111 10.95 -6.78 1.39
C VAL A 111 9.89 -7.23 2.40
N ALA A 112 9.18 -8.33 2.12
CA ALA A 112 8.17 -8.85 3.05
C ALA A 112 8.79 -9.25 4.41
N ALA A 113 9.98 -9.83 4.44
CA ALA A 113 10.69 -10.18 5.66
C ALA A 113 11.01 -8.94 6.50
N ARG A 114 11.49 -7.87 5.85
CA ARG A 114 11.77 -6.60 6.51
C ARG A 114 10.50 -5.99 7.11
N GLU A 115 9.43 -5.88 6.33
CA GLU A 115 8.17 -5.29 6.78
C GLU A 115 7.47 -6.14 7.86
N ASN A 116 7.62 -7.46 7.81
CA ASN A 116 7.12 -8.36 8.85
C ASN A 116 7.97 -8.36 10.13
N GLY A 117 9.18 -7.79 10.09
CA GLY A 117 10.14 -7.88 11.20
C GLY A 117 10.58 -9.32 11.49
N THR A 118 10.63 -10.19 10.47
CA THR A 118 10.95 -11.63 10.60
C THR A 118 12.15 -12.01 9.73
N PRO A 119 12.93 -13.04 10.13
CA PRO A 119 13.96 -13.61 9.26
C PRO A 119 13.37 -14.13 7.94
N ILE A 120 14.12 -14.05 6.85
CA ILE A 120 13.68 -14.48 5.51
C ILE A 120 13.22 -15.93 5.51
N GLU A 121 13.95 -16.82 6.20
CA GLU A 121 13.65 -18.25 6.30
C GLU A 121 12.32 -18.56 7.01
N ASN A 122 11.81 -17.63 7.81
CA ASN A 122 10.55 -17.75 8.53
C ASN A 122 9.40 -16.98 7.85
N THR A 123 9.72 -16.19 6.81
CA THR A 123 8.74 -15.37 6.12
C THR A 123 7.94 -16.20 5.13
N GLY A 124 6.62 -16.14 5.23
CA GLY A 124 5.70 -16.85 4.32
C GLY A 124 5.46 -18.32 4.66
N VAL A 125 5.99 -18.83 5.76
CA VAL A 125 5.69 -20.21 6.20
C VAL A 125 4.20 -20.37 6.51
N GLY A 126 3.57 -21.38 5.92
CA GLY A 126 2.17 -21.74 6.19
C GLY A 126 1.12 -20.89 5.44
N TRP A 127 1.50 -19.99 4.53
CA TRP A 127 0.54 -19.21 3.73
C TRP A 127 -0.36 -20.09 2.84
N GLN A 128 0.13 -21.25 2.39
CA GLN A 128 -0.59 -22.20 1.53
C GLN A 128 -1.89 -22.72 2.17
N TYR A 129 -1.93 -22.82 3.49
CA TYR A 129 -3.13 -23.27 4.22
C TYR A 129 -4.26 -22.25 4.22
N LEU A 130 -3.97 -20.97 3.86
CA LEU A 130 -4.97 -19.89 3.84
C LEU A 130 -5.63 -19.75 2.46
N VAL A 131 -4.99 -20.22 1.40
CA VAL A 131 -5.49 -20.07 0.02
C VAL A 131 -6.59 -21.07 -0.32
N ALA A 132 -6.85 -22.03 0.56
CA ALA A 132 -7.87 -23.08 0.32
C ALA A 132 -9.33 -22.59 0.44
N ASP A 133 -9.56 -21.33 0.87
CA ASP A 133 -10.89 -20.76 1.03
C ASP A 133 -11.26 -19.88 -0.19
N LEU A 134 -12.48 -20.07 -0.71
CA LEU A 134 -13.07 -19.31 -1.83
C LEU A 134 -13.11 -17.79 -1.56
N LEU A 135 -13.33 -17.36 -0.33
CA LEU A 135 -13.32 -15.95 0.07
C LEU A 135 -11.91 -15.36 -0.02
N THR A 136 -10.91 -16.13 0.34
CA THR A 136 -9.50 -15.75 0.21
C THR A 136 -9.10 -15.60 -1.26
N THR A 137 -9.55 -16.51 -2.14
CA THR A 137 -9.28 -16.43 -3.59
C THR A 137 -9.86 -15.16 -4.20
N LYS A 138 -11.14 -14.86 -3.90
CA LYS A 138 -11.79 -13.63 -4.40
C LYS A 138 -11.09 -12.37 -3.89
N LYS A 139 -10.74 -12.32 -2.61
CA LYS A 139 -9.97 -11.22 -2.03
C LYS A 139 -8.63 -11.03 -2.75
N MET A 140 -7.93 -12.12 -3.08
CA MET A 140 -6.65 -12.06 -3.79
C MET A 140 -6.80 -11.47 -5.20
N GLU A 141 -7.82 -11.90 -5.96
CA GLU A 141 -8.12 -11.34 -7.28
C GLU A 141 -8.46 -9.85 -7.22
N GLU A 142 -9.32 -9.45 -6.30
CA GLU A 142 -9.68 -8.05 -6.10
C GLU A 142 -8.47 -7.21 -5.62
N SER A 143 -7.61 -7.78 -4.76
CA SER A 143 -6.35 -7.15 -4.33
C SER A 143 -5.38 -6.97 -5.50
N GLN A 144 -5.26 -7.96 -6.37
CA GLN A 144 -4.44 -7.87 -7.59
C GLN A 144 -4.95 -6.75 -8.51
N ASN A 145 -6.27 -6.67 -8.74
CA ASN A 145 -6.87 -5.63 -9.56
C ASN A 145 -6.65 -4.23 -8.95
N LEU A 146 -6.80 -4.10 -7.63
CA LEU A 146 -6.50 -2.86 -6.92
C LEU A 146 -5.01 -2.49 -7.03
N ALA A 147 -4.11 -3.47 -6.91
CA ALA A 147 -2.67 -3.25 -7.05
C ALA A 147 -2.32 -2.76 -8.46
N TRP A 148 -2.86 -3.39 -9.51
CA TRP A 148 -2.64 -2.98 -10.89
C TRP A 148 -3.16 -1.58 -11.19
N SER A 149 -4.39 -1.25 -10.80
CA SER A 149 -4.95 0.08 -11.03
C SER A 149 -4.18 1.16 -10.29
N THR A 150 -3.79 0.89 -9.02
CA THR A 150 -2.99 1.83 -8.22
C THR A 150 -1.59 2.01 -8.80
N HIS A 151 -0.93 0.93 -9.17
CA HIS A 151 0.40 0.97 -9.76
C HIS A 151 0.42 1.76 -11.08
N GLN A 152 -0.47 1.44 -12.01
CA GLN A 152 -0.53 2.12 -13.32
C GLN A 152 -0.79 3.62 -13.17
N ALA A 153 -1.73 4.00 -12.32
CA ALA A 153 -2.04 5.40 -12.07
C ALA A 153 -0.86 6.13 -11.42
N LEU A 154 -0.22 5.50 -10.42
CA LEU A 154 0.93 6.08 -9.71
C LEU A 154 2.11 6.31 -10.65
N VAL A 155 2.47 5.30 -11.46
CA VAL A 155 3.55 5.42 -12.47
C VAL A 155 3.23 6.50 -13.48
N SER A 156 2.02 6.49 -14.06
CA SER A 156 1.61 7.48 -15.06
C SER A 156 1.62 8.90 -14.50
N HIS A 157 1.10 9.08 -13.27
CA HIS A 157 1.01 10.37 -12.61
C HIS A 157 2.39 10.95 -12.26
N LEU A 158 3.29 10.11 -11.75
CA LEU A 158 4.64 10.54 -11.40
C LEU A 158 5.52 10.78 -12.63
N ASN A 159 5.46 9.94 -13.67
CA ASN A 159 6.27 10.08 -14.90
C ASN A 159 6.02 11.40 -15.65
N SER A 160 4.91 12.07 -15.40
CA SER A 160 4.65 13.40 -15.96
C SER A 160 5.55 14.50 -15.35
N HIS A 161 6.22 14.23 -14.21
CA HIS A 161 7.01 15.22 -13.46
C HIS A 161 8.38 14.71 -13.01
N TYR A 162 8.54 13.40 -12.87
CA TYR A 162 9.74 12.75 -12.32
C TYR A 162 10.09 11.52 -13.14
N GLU A 163 11.38 11.21 -13.25
CA GLU A 163 11.83 9.94 -13.84
C GLU A 163 11.61 8.81 -12.84
N VAL A 164 10.60 7.97 -13.08
CA VAL A 164 10.25 6.83 -12.23
C VAL A 164 10.77 5.53 -12.81
N VAL A 165 11.43 4.73 -11.99
CA VAL A 165 11.72 3.33 -12.32
C VAL A 165 10.55 2.48 -11.85
N ASP A 166 9.93 1.80 -12.79
CA ASP A 166 8.80 0.93 -12.56
C ASP A 166 9.27 -0.49 -12.23
N HIS A 167 8.99 -0.96 -11.01
CA HIS A 167 9.27 -2.33 -10.59
C HIS A 167 8.03 -3.23 -10.63
N GLY A 168 6.90 -2.71 -11.05
CA GLY A 168 5.67 -3.47 -11.30
C GLY A 168 4.84 -3.79 -10.07
N VAL A 169 3.83 -4.60 -10.33
CA VAL A 169 3.01 -5.23 -9.30
C VAL A 169 3.61 -6.58 -8.94
N LYS A 170 3.70 -6.86 -7.64
CA LYS A 170 4.32 -8.06 -7.09
C LYS A 170 3.45 -8.71 -6.04
N THR A 171 3.75 -9.97 -5.74
CA THR A 171 3.19 -10.68 -4.59
C THR A 171 4.23 -10.87 -3.50
N GLY A 172 3.77 -10.87 -2.25
CA GLY A 172 4.60 -11.17 -1.10
C GLY A 172 3.79 -11.54 0.13
N PRO A 173 4.38 -12.31 1.06
CA PRO A 173 3.71 -12.78 2.27
C PRO A 173 3.72 -11.73 3.39
N PHE A 174 3.18 -10.54 3.10
CA PHE A 174 3.09 -9.43 4.06
C PHE A 174 2.03 -9.73 5.13
N TYR A 175 2.42 -9.68 6.41
CA TYR A 175 1.53 -9.98 7.52
C TYR A 175 0.39 -8.97 7.63
N VAL A 176 0.66 -7.70 7.38
CA VAL A 176 -0.37 -6.66 7.41
C VAL A 176 -1.48 -6.88 6.38
N LEU A 177 -1.15 -7.51 5.23
CA LEU A 177 -2.14 -7.84 4.19
C LEU A 177 -2.81 -9.20 4.43
N ARG A 178 -2.08 -10.14 5.08
CA ARG A 178 -2.54 -11.51 5.31
C ARG A 178 -3.88 -11.56 6.04
N PHE A 179 -3.99 -10.78 7.12
CA PHE A 179 -5.09 -10.87 8.06
C PHE A 179 -6.25 -9.91 7.78
N THR A 180 -6.19 -9.13 6.70
CA THR A 180 -7.32 -8.31 6.24
C THR A 180 -8.39 -9.17 5.58
N SER A 181 -9.66 -8.83 5.75
CA SER A 181 -10.81 -9.53 5.13
C SER A 181 -11.26 -8.91 3.81
N MET A 182 -10.72 -7.76 3.43
CA MET A 182 -11.05 -6.99 2.23
C MET A 182 -9.87 -6.96 1.25
N PRO A 183 -10.08 -6.51 -0.01
CA PRO A 183 -9.00 -6.22 -0.95
C PRO A 183 -7.96 -5.30 -0.33
N SER A 184 -6.68 -5.70 -0.42
CA SER A 184 -5.61 -5.04 0.31
C SER A 184 -4.31 -4.99 -0.49
N ILE A 185 -3.63 -3.84 -0.43
CA ILE A 185 -2.34 -3.60 -1.08
C ILE A 185 -1.35 -2.92 -0.15
N LEU A 186 -0.06 -3.07 -0.47
CA LEU A 186 1.03 -2.32 0.13
C LEU A 186 1.81 -1.63 -0.99
N ALA A 187 1.89 -0.31 -0.92
CA ALA A 187 2.59 0.52 -1.90
C ALA A 187 3.95 0.96 -1.34
N GLU A 188 5.02 0.52 -1.99
CA GLU A 188 6.39 0.99 -1.79
C GLU A 188 6.62 2.16 -2.75
N ILE A 189 6.45 3.38 -2.25
CA ILE A 189 6.28 4.59 -3.06
C ILE A 189 7.58 5.20 -3.59
N ALA A 190 8.73 4.81 -3.03
CA ALA A 190 10.09 5.25 -3.38
C ALA A 190 11.12 4.43 -2.59
N PHE A 191 12.43 4.67 -2.83
CA PHE A 191 13.51 4.07 -2.05
C PHE A 191 14.20 5.11 -1.19
N ILE A 192 14.02 5.06 0.14
CA ILE A 192 14.64 5.98 1.10
C ILE A 192 16.17 5.85 1.14
N SER A 193 16.70 4.70 0.72
CA SER A 193 18.13 4.43 0.55
C SER A 193 18.75 5.16 -0.64
N ASN A 194 17.94 5.62 -1.61
CA ASN A 194 18.41 6.38 -2.76
C ASN A 194 18.49 7.88 -2.41
N PRO A 195 19.68 8.52 -2.56
CA PRO A 195 19.86 9.92 -2.14
C PRO A 195 19.00 10.93 -2.91
N THR A 196 18.65 10.62 -4.15
CA THR A 196 17.80 11.49 -4.97
C THR A 196 16.35 11.39 -4.53
N GLU A 197 15.84 10.17 -4.33
CA GLU A 197 14.48 9.97 -3.85
C GLU A 197 14.29 10.43 -2.40
N GLU A 198 15.29 10.22 -1.53
CA GLU A 198 15.27 10.80 -0.17
C GLU A 198 15.12 12.32 -0.19
N ARG A 199 15.80 13.02 -1.12
CA ARG A 199 15.63 14.47 -1.28
C ARG A 199 14.24 14.84 -1.80
N LEU A 200 13.69 14.08 -2.75
CA LEU A 200 12.35 14.30 -3.26
C LEU A 200 11.30 14.11 -2.17
N MET A 201 11.43 13.09 -1.32
CA MET A 201 10.52 12.83 -0.21
C MET A 201 10.50 13.91 0.88
N LYS A 202 11.52 14.79 0.94
CA LYS A 202 11.51 15.97 1.81
C LYS A 202 10.63 17.11 1.25
N ALA A 203 10.26 17.04 -0.03
CA ALA A 203 9.49 18.06 -0.72
C ALA A 203 8.00 17.70 -0.78
N THR A 204 7.15 18.54 -0.22
CA THR A 204 5.69 18.37 -0.22
C THR A 204 5.13 18.11 -1.62
N PRO A 205 5.53 18.80 -2.71
CA PRO A 205 5.00 18.53 -4.04
C PRO A 205 5.18 17.09 -4.50
N PHE A 206 6.30 16.44 -4.18
CA PHE A 206 6.52 15.02 -4.53
C PHE A 206 5.55 14.11 -3.77
N LEU A 207 5.39 14.33 -2.46
CA LEU A 207 4.48 13.53 -1.63
C LEU A 207 3.01 13.73 -2.05
N THR A 208 2.64 14.95 -2.45
CA THR A 208 1.31 15.24 -2.99
C THR A 208 1.06 14.45 -4.27
N ARG A 209 2.04 14.43 -5.19
CA ARG A 209 1.92 13.65 -6.44
C ARG A 209 1.78 12.15 -6.19
N ILE A 210 2.47 11.62 -5.20
CA ILE A 210 2.30 10.22 -4.79
C ILE A 210 0.87 9.97 -4.30
N ALA A 211 0.36 10.82 -3.41
CA ALA A 211 -1.00 10.70 -2.89
C ALA A 211 -2.06 10.81 -4.00
N GLU A 212 -1.89 11.74 -4.94
CA GLU A 212 -2.74 11.91 -6.13
C GLU A 212 -2.70 10.66 -7.02
N GLY A 213 -1.52 10.09 -7.27
CA GLY A 213 -1.38 8.86 -8.08
C GLY A 213 -2.08 7.66 -7.44
N ILE A 214 -1.93 7.46 -6.12
CA ILE A 214 -2.64 6.40 -5.38
C ILE A 214 -4.15 6.65 -5.42
N PHE A 215 -4.58 7.89 -5.22
CA PHE A 215 -6.00 8.29 -5.29
C PHE A 215 -6.61 7.94 -6.65
N GLU A 216 -5.97 8.32 -7.76
CA GLU A 216 -6.47 8.03 -9.11
C GLU A 216 -6.54 6.51 -9.37
N GLY A 217 -5.60 5.73 -8.83
CA GLY A 217 -5.63 4.27 -8.92
C GLY A 217 -6.80 3.64 -8.15
N ILE A 218 -7.06 4.09 -6.93
CA ILE A 218 -8.21 3.65 -6.13
C ILE A 218 -9.51 4.03 -6.86
N LYS A 219 -9.61 5.26 -7.36
CA LYS A 219 -10.76 5.74 -8.12
C LYS A 219 -10.99 4.92 -9.39
N ALA A 220 -9.93 4.58 -10.13
CA ALA A 220 -10.01 3.72 -11.31
C ALA A 220 -10.50 2.31 -10.96
N PHE A 221 -10.09 1.75 -9.82
CA PHE A 221 -10.58 0.47 -9.32
C PHE A 221 -12.07 0.51 -8.94
N ILE A 222 -12.54 1.60 -8.32
CA ILE A 222 -13.93 1.74 -7.88
C ILE A 222 -14.89 1.96 -9.06
N HIS A 223 -14.50 2.72 -10.08
CA HIS A 223 -15.37 3.11 -11.20
C HIS A 223 -15.87 1.94 -12.07
N PRO A 224 -15.09 0.92 -12.43
CA PRO A 224 -15.60 -0.25 -13.14
C PRO A 224 -16.65 -1.00 -12.31
N LEU A 225 -16.47 -1.04 -10.98
CA LEU A 225 -17.42 -1.67 -10.07
C LEU A 225 -18.76 -0.91 -10.03
N GLN A 226 -18.75 0.41 -10.16
CA GLN A 226 -19.94 1.24 -10.20
C GLN A 226 -20.66 1.17 -11.56
N ARG A 227 -19.95 1.14 -12.69
CA ARG A 227 -20.51 0.99 -14.04
C ARG A 227 -21.23 -0.34 -14.20
N ALA A 228 -20.60 -1.44 -13.78
CA ALA A 228 -21.24 -2.76 -13.82
C ALA A 228 -22.53 -2.83 -12.97
N LYS A 229 -22.64 -2.02 -11.92
CA LYS A 229 -23.86 -1.92 -11.09
C LYS A 229 -25.00 -1.19 -11.78
N GLN A 230 -24.69 -0.14 -12.55
CA GLN A 230 -25.69 0.62 -13.33
C GLN A 230 -26.23 -0.19 -14.50
N GLU A 231 -25.39 -0.98 -15.18
CA GLU A 231 -25.80 -1.86 -16.29
C GLU A 231 -26.69 -3.03 -15.85
N LEU A 232 -26.60 -3.47 -14.57
CA LEU A 232 -27.45 -4.54 -14.03
C LEU A 232 -28.78 -4.04 -13.46
N GLN A 233 -28.98 -2.72 -13.33
CA GLN A 233 -30.22 -2.10 -12.80
C GLN A 233 -31.07 -1.41 -13.89
N GLY A 234 -30.58 -1.32 -15.10
CA GLY A 234 -31.29 -0.81 -16.27
C GLY A 234 -31.75 -1.92 -17.19
#